data_ee21e7d9ef1377702dc5175c8140306e
#
_entry.id   ee21e7d9ef1377702dc5175c8140306e
#
_cell.length_a   1.000
_cell.length_b   1.000
_cell.length_c   1.000
_cell.angle_alpha   90.00
_cell.angle_beta   90.00
_cell.angle_gamma   90.00
#
_symmetry.space_group_name_H-M   'P 1'
#
loop_
_entity.id
_entity.type
_entity.pdbx_description
1 polymer ?
#
loop_
_entity_poly.entity_id
_entity_poly.type
_entity_poly.pdbx_seq_one_letter_code
_entity_poly.pdbx_strand_id
1 'polypeptide(L)'
;MADLTDPAIHAFLAEGTRTGKIGWTAKDGRPLVTPIWFLVEDGTIVFTTGKDTAKGRALARDPRAVLCVDLQEPPYAFVQVQGSVTLSEDPDQLRHTATDLGARYMGADRAEEFGRRNGVPGELVVRLHPSKVIAALDMTA
;
A
#
# COMPACT_ATOMS: atom_id res chain seq x y z
N MET A 1 11.87 -5.44 -17.73
CA MET A 1 10.90 -4.51 -17.14
C MET A 1 10.94 -4.64 -15.62
N ALA A 2 10.90 -3.55 -14.90
CA ALA A 2 10.87 -3.57 -13.43
C ALA A 2 9.54 -4.16 -12.94
N ASP A 3 9.60 -4.97 -11.89
CA ASP A 3 8.41 -5.49 -11.23
C ASP A 3 8.67 -5.71 -9.73
N LEU A 4 7.63 -6.03 -8.97
CA LEU A 4 7.72 -6.17 -7.53
C LEU A 4 8.44 -7.44 -7.08
N THR A 5 8.71 -8.38 -7.98
CA THR A 5 9.48 -9.58 -7.68
C THR A 5 10.98 -9.37 -7.87
N ASP A 6 11.39 -8.25 -8.47
CA ASP A 6 12.80 -7.88 -8.55
C ASP A 6 13.35 -7.71 -7.12
N PRO A 7 14.42 -8.45 -6.74
CA PRO A 7 14.91 -8.43 -5.36
C PRO A 7 15.27 -7.04 -4.84
N ALA A 8 15.86 -6.17 -5.66
CA ALA A 8 16.26 -4.83 -5.24
C ALA A 8 15.04 -3.94 -5.00
N ILE A 9 14.01 -4.05 -5.84
CA ILE A 9 12.77 -3.29 -5.69
C ILE A 9 12.00 -3.79 -4.47
N HIS A 10 11.87 -5.11 -4.31
CA HIS A 10 11.23 -5.69 -3.14
C HIS A 10 11.90 -5.26 -1.84
N ALA A 11 13.24 -5.33 -1.78
CA ALA A 11 14.01 -4.93 -0.62
C ALA A 11 13.78 -3.45 -0.28
N PHE A 12 13.78 -2.58 -1.30
CA PHE A 12 13.51 -1.15 -1.10
C PHE A 12 12.12 -0.92 -0.49
N LEU A 13 11.10 -1.55 -1.04
CA LEU A 13 9.72 -1.38 -0.57
C LEU A 13 9.50 -1.95 0.83
N ALA A 14 10.17 -3.05 1.17
CA ALA A 14 10.02 -3.72 2.46
C ALA A 14 10.86 -3.10 3.57
N GLU A 15 11.81 -2.23 3.25
CA GLU A 15 12.74 -1.67 4.24
C GLU A 15 12.05 -0.69 5.18
N GLY A 16 12.25 -0.90 6.48
CA GLY A 16 11.81 0.04 7.52
C GLY A 16 10.31 0.30 7.53
N THR A 17 9.96 1.52 7.87
CA THR A 17 8.57 1.94 8.08
C THR A 17 8.16 3.09 7.17
N ARG A 18 8.78 3.20 6.00
CA ARG A 18 8.36 4.23 5.04
C ARG A 18 6.91 4.03 4.66
N THR A 19 6.14 5.11 4.66
CA THR A 19 4.76 5.07 4.17
C THR A 19 4.76 5.07 2.65
N GLY A 20 3.73 4.48 2.07
CA GLY A 20 3.42 4.64 0.66
C GLY A 20 2.47 5.82 0.47
N LYS A 21 2.64 6.55 -0.62
CA LYS A 21 1.70 7.61 -1.01
C LYS A 21 0.81 7.01 -2.09
N ILE A 22 -0.43 6.73 -1.73
CA ILE A 22 -1.41 6.15 -2.65
C ILE A 22 -2.20 7.26 -3.33
N GLY A 23 -2.19 7.24 -4.67
CA GLY A 23 -2.96 8.15 -5.50
C GLY A 23 -4.22 7.46 -6.02
N TRP A 24 -5.33 8.18 -6.03
CA TRP A 24 -6.64 7.67 -6.42
C TRP A 24 -7.48 8.80 -7.02
N THR A 25 -8.60 8.46 -7.63
CA THR A 25 -9.43 9.41 -8.37
C THR A 25 -10.71 9.70 -7.61
N ALA A 26 -10.95 10.97 -7.32
CA ALA A 26 -12.20 11.42 -6.71
C ALA A 26 -13.36 11.27 -7.70
N LYS A 27 -14.59 11.37 -7.18
CA LYS A 27 -15.82 11.21 -7.97
C LYS A 27 -15.88 12.14 -9.18
N ASP A 28 -15.36 13.36 -9.05
CA ASP A 28 -15.33 14.37 -10.11
C ASP A 28 -14.08 14.29 -11.01
N GLY A 29 -13.26 13.26 -10.83
CA GLY A 29 -12.06 13.04 -11.66
C GLY A 29 -10.79 13.66 -11.12
N ARG A 30 -10.83 14.41 -10.01
CA ARG A 30 -9.62 15.01 -9.45
C ARG A 30 -8.69 13.91 -8.91
N PRO A 31 -7.38 13.99 -9.15
CA PRO A 31 -6.42 13.09 -8.50
C PRO A 31 -6.20 13.52 -7.05
N LEU A 32 -6.21 12.54 -6.14
CA LEU A 32 -5.96 12.77 -4.73
C LEU A 32 -4.89 11.80 -4.25
N VAL A 33 -4.21 12.13 -3.14
CA VAL A 33 -3.12 11.33 -2.59
C VAL A 33 -3.14 11.38 -1.07
N THR A 34 -2.93 10.21 -0.43
CA THR A 34 -2.76 10.11 1.03
C THR A 34 -1.65 9.13 1.35
N PRO A 35 -0.97 9.27 2.51
CA PRO A 35 -0.04 8.24 2.96
C PRO A 35 -0.80 7.02 3.50
N ILE A 36 -0.19 5.85 3.35
CA ILE A 36 -0.72 4.59 3.88
C ILE A 36 0.40 3.74 4.47
N TRP A 37 0.04 2.86 5.39
CA TRP A 37 0.86 1.70 5.72
C TRP A 37 0.59 0.63 4.68
N PHE A 38 1.64 -0.06 4.25
CA PHE A 38 1.48 -1.08 3.22
C PHE A 38 2.43 -2.26 3.41
N LEU A 39 2.09 -3.37 2.78
CA LEU A 39 2.93 -4.57 2.69
C LEU A 39 3.11 -4.94 1.23
N VAL A 40 4.17 -5.66 0.93
CA VAL A 40 4.35 -6.32 -0.36
C VAL A 40 4.10 -7.80 -0.16
N GLU A 41 3.09 -8.34 -0.83
CA GLU A 41 2.73 -9.77 -0.73
C GLU A 41 2.44 -10.32 -2.12
N ASP A 42 3.11 -11.41 -2.47
CA ASP A 42 2.86 -12.13 -3.74
C ASP A 42 2.87 -11.23 -4.97
N GLY A 43 3.81 -10.30 -5.02
CA GLY A 43 3.94 -9.37 -6.15
C GLY A 43 2.87 -8.30 -6.21
N THR A 44 2.16 -8.06 -5.11
CA THR A 44 1.15 -7.00 -5.00
C THR A 44 1.44 -6.10 -3.81
N ILE A 45 0.80 -4.94 -3.78
CA ILE A 45 0.81 -4.04 -2.62
C ILE A 45 -0.50 -4.23 -1.86
N VAL A 46 -0.41 -4.38 -0.54
CA VAL A 46 -1.61 -4.63 0.30
C VAL A 46 -1.68 -3.58 1.40
N PHE A 47 -2.87 -3.02 1.60
CA PHE A 47 -3.14 -2.10 2.70
C PHE A 47 -4.62 -2.20 3.10
N THR A 48 -4.99 -1.48 4.15
CA THR A 48 -6.38 -1.40 4.59
C THR A 48 -6.89 0.03 4.54
N THR A 49 -8.18 0.19 4.32
CA THR A 49 -8.83 1.50 4.36
C THR A 49 -10.29 1.32 4.76
N GLY A 50 -10.89 2.35 5.36
CA GLY A 50 -12.29 2.32 5.71
C GLY A 50 -13.20 2.30 4.48
N LYS A 51 -14.17 1.41 4.48
CA LYS A 51 -15.12 1.23 3.39
C LYS A 51 -15.91 2.52 3.09
N ASP A 52 -16.25 3.26 4.14
CA ASP A 52 -17.11 4.46 4.03
C ASP A 52 -16.29 5.76 3.95
N THR A 53 -14.97 5.68 3.89
CA THR A 53 -14.13 6.86 3.65
C THR A 53 -14.20 7.29 2.19
N ALA A 54 -13.80 8.52 1.90
CA ALA A 54 -13.74 9.01 0.52
C ALA A 54 -12.86 8.12 -0.35
N LYS A 55 -11.69 7.71 0.18
CA LYS A 55 -10.77 6.82 -0.52
C LYS A 55 -11.38 5.44 -0.76
N GLY A 56 -11.99 4.82 0.25
CA GLY A 56 -12.62 3.50 0.12
C GLY A 56 -13.73 3.51 -0.92
N ARG A 57 -14.60 4.51 -0.88
CA ARG A 57 -15.68 4.65 -1.87
C ARG A 57 -15.15 4.92 -3.28
N ALA A 58 -14.09 5.74 -3.39
CA ALA A 58 -13.49 6.05 -4.68
C ALA A 58 -12.87 4.81 -5.32
N LEU A 59 -12.13 4.01 -4.55
CA LEU A 59 -11.51 2.78 -5.06
C LEU A 59 -12.53 1.73 -5.46
N ALA A 60 -13.68 1.68 -4.78
CA ALA A 60 -14.78 0.80 -5.19
C ALA A 60 -15.40 1.23 -6.52
N ARG A 61 -15.39 2.52 -6.80
CA ARG A 61 -15.98 3.10 -8.01
C ARG A 61 -15.01 3.09 -9.19
N ASP A 62 -13.73 3.43 -8.94
CA ASP A 62 -12.68 3.46 -9.95
C ASP A 62 -11.45 2.74 -9.35
N PRO A 63 -11.13 1.52 -9.82
CA PRO A 63 -10.08 0.71 -9.21
C PRO A 63 -8.66 1.16 -9.55
N ARG A 64 -8.49 2.13 -10.43
CA ARG A 64 -7.13 2.59 -10.80
C ARG A 64 -6.48 3.33 -9.65
N ALA A 65 -5.23 2.98 -9.38
CA ALA A 65 -4.46 3.58 -8.30
C ALA A 65 -2.97 3.58 -8.64
N VAL A 66 -2.23 4.42 -7.94
CA VAL A 66 -0.78 4.48 -8.04
C VAL A 66 -0.20 4.62 -6.65
N LEU A 67 0.88 3.88 -6.38
CA LEU A 67 1.63 3.99 -5.13
C LEU A 67 3.01 4.56 -5.43
N CYS A 68 3.46 5.51 -4.62
CA CYS A 68 4.84 5.98 -4.67
C CYS A 68 5.47 5.85 -3.29
N VAL A 69 6.65 5.23 -3.25
CA VAL A 69 7.47 5.12 -2.05
C VAL A 69 8.82 5.74 -2.35
N ASP A 70 9.30 6.60 -1.48
CA ASP A 70 10.55 7.32 -1.74
C ASP A 70 11.49 7.33 -0.53
N LEU A 71 12.77 7.50 -0.83
CA LEU A 71 13.84 7.73 0.14
C LEU A 71 14.16 9.24 0.12
N GLN A 72 13.98 9.90 1.27
CA GLN A 72 14.10 11.36 1.39
C GLN A 72 15.52 11.83 1.77
N GLU A 73 16.52 10.99 1.56
CA GLU A 73 17.92 11.31 1.83
C GLU A 73 18.80 10.77 0.69
N PRO A 74 20.03 11.32 0.51
CA PRO A 74 20.91 10.81 -0.55
C PRO A 74 21.15 9.29 -0.41
N PRO A 75 21.11 8.54 -1.51
CA PRO A 75 21.10 8.95 -2.93
C PRO A 75 19.73 9.31 -3.51
N TYR A 76 18.70 9.50 -2.72
CA TYR A 76 17.31 9.66 -3.13
C TYR A 76 16.88 8.57 -4.10
N ALA A 77 15.76 7.94 -3.81
CA ALA A 77 15.27 6.81 -4.58
C ALA A 77 13.74 6.83 -4.56
N PHE A 78 13.14 6.22 -5.56
CA PHE A 78 11.69 5.98 -5.49
C PHE A 78 11.30 4.74 -6.29
N VAL A 79 10.16 4.19 -5.90
CA VAL A 79 9.44 3.16 -6.67
C VAL A 79 8.01 3.64 -6.83
N GLN A 80 7.54 3.65 -8.07
CA GLN A 80 6.14 3.96 -8.39
C GLN A 80 5.47 2.71 -8.95
N VAL A 81 4.34 2.34 -8.39
CA VAL A 81 3.56 1.17 -8.80
C VAL A 81 2.22 1.64 -9.32
N GLN A 82 1.97 1.46 -10.60
CA GLN A 82 0.69 1.78 -11.25
C GLN A 82 -0.10 0.49 -11.42
N GLY A 83 -1.40 0.54 -11.20
CA GLY A 83 -2.22 -0.64 -11.38
C GLY A 83 -3.68 -0.42 -11.03
N SER A 84 -4.35 -1.52 -10.73
CA SER A 84 -5.73 -1.52 -10.29
C SER A 84 -5.89 -2.35 -9.02
N VAL A 85 -6.89 -2.00 -8.21
CA VAL A 85 -7.10 -2.64 -6.93
C VAL A 85 -8.23 -3.66 -6.98
N THR A 86 -8.11 -4.68 -6.11
CA THR A 86 -9.23 -5.52 -5.69
C THR A 86 -9.49 -5.26 -4.22
N LEU A 87 -10.75 -5.41 -3.80
CA LEU A 87 -11.20 -5.11 -2.44
C LEU A 87 -11.74 -6.39 -1.80
N SER A 88 -11.47 -6.57 -0.51
CA SER A 88 -12.01 -7.71 0.24
C SER A 88 -12.50 -7.24 1.60
N GLU A 89 -13.65 -7.76 2.02
CA GLU A 89 -14.20 -7.57 3.37
C GLU A 89 -14.08 -8.85 4.20
N ASP A 90 -13.36 -9.86 3.72
CA ASP A 90 -13.19 -11.13 4.42
C ASP A 90 -12.56 -10.91 5.79
N PRO A 91 -13.24 -11.35 6.89
CA PRO A 91 -12.74 -11.08 8.25
C PRO A 91 -11.36 -11.64 8.54
N ASP A 92 -11.03 -12.81 8.00
CA ASP A 92 -9.73 -13.44 8.24
C ASP A 92 -8.62 -12.68 7.51
N GLN A 93 -8.87 -12.24 6.28
CA GLN A 93 -7.92 -11.40 5.54
C GLN A 93 -7.71 -10.04 6.21
N LEU A 94 -8.78 -9.42 6.69
CA LEU A 94 -8.70 -8.16 7.42
C LEU A 94 -7.85 -8.29 8.67
N ARG A 95 -8.08 -9.33 9.48
CA ARG A 95 -7.32 -9.57 10.70
C ARG A 95 -5.85 -9.84 10.39
N HIS A 96 -5.58 -10.69 9.41
CA HIS A 96 -4.22 -11.02 8.98
C HIS A 96 -3.46 -9.77 8.51
N THR A 97 -4.05 -9.00 7.61
CA THR A 97 -3.40 -7.81 7.04
C THR A 97 -3.19 -6.73 8.10
N ALA A 98 -4.19 -6.46 8.94
CA ALA A 98 -4.05 -5.46 10.01
C ALA A 98 -2.99 -5.86 11.03
N THR A 99 -2.88 -7.15 11.34
CA THR A 99 -1.86 -7.68 12.25
C THR A 99 -0.46 -7.48 11.66
N ASP A 100 -0.27 -7.83 10.40
CA ASP A 100 1.03 -7.71 9.72
C ASP A 100 1.43 -6.23 9.52
N LEU A 101 0.49 -5.36 9.20
CA LEU A 101 0.75 -3.91 9.15
C LEU A 101 1.16 -3.39 10.51
N GLY A 102 0.49 -3.82 11.57
CA GLY A 102 0.86 -3.46 12.95
C GLY A 102 2.26 -3.91 13.30
N ALA A 103 2.62 -5.14 12.92
CA ALA A 103 3.97 -5.68 13.17
C ALA A 103 5.04 -4.82 12.49
N ARG A 104 4.81 -4.43 11.24
CA ARG A 104 5.79 -3.62 10.50
C ARG A 104 5.93 -2.20 11.04
N TYR A 105 4.82 -1.53 11.29
CA TYR A 105 4.83 -0.08 11.57
C TYR A 105 4.85 0.26 13.07
N MET A 106 4.40 -0.64 13.92
CA MET A 106 4.31 -0.39 15.37
C MET A 106 5.15 -1.35 16.22
N GLY A 107 5.72 -2.39 15.60
CA GLY A 107 6.52 -3.39 16.27
C GLY A 107 5.80 -4.72 16.47
N ALA A 108 6.55 -5.82 16.43
CA ALA A 108 5.99 -7.17 16.51
C ALA A 108 5.21 -7.42 17.81
N ASP A 109 5.60 -6.78 18.91
CA ASP A 109 4.94 -6.88 20.21
C ASP A 109 3.55 -6.22 20.23
N ARG A 110 3.26 -5.32 19.29
CA ARG A 110 1.97 -4.65 19.17
C ARG A 110 1.13 -5.16 17.99
N ALA A 111 1.60 -6.18 17.28
CA ALA A 111 0.93 -6.70 16.09
C ALA A 111 -0.53 -7.10 16.36
N GLU A 112 -0.77 -7.89 17.40
CA GLU A 112 -2.12 -8.36 17.72
C GLU A 112 -3.05 -7.22 18.15
N GLU A 113 -2.51 -6.24 18.86
CA GLU A 113 -3.28 -5.05 19.25
C GLU A 113 -3.83 -4.35 18.01
N PHE A 114 -2.98 -4.10 17.02
CA PHE A 114 -3.39 -3.43 15.79
C PHE A 114 -4.25 -4.31 14.89
N GLY A 115 -4.05 -5.62 14.93
CA GLY A 115 -4.94 -6.56 14.25
C GLY A 115 -6.37 -6.46 14.77
N ARG A 116 -6.54 -6.40 16.09
CA ARG A 116 -7.87 -6.25 16.70
C ARG A 116 -8.45 -4.86 16.49
N ARG A 117 -7.61 -3.82 16.52
CA ARG A 117 -8.07 -2.43 16.37
C ARG A 117 -8.55 -2.13 14.95
N ASN A 118 -7.81 -2.60 13.95
CA ASN A 118 -7.98 -2.21 12.56
C ASN A 118 -8.59 -3.29 11.67
N GLY A 119 -8.47 -4.57 12.04
CA GLY A 119 -9.05 -5.69 11.29
C GLY A 119 -10.49 -5.96 11.68
N VAL A 120 -11.36 -4.99 11.46
CA VAL A 120 -12.75 -4.99 11.97
C VAL A 120 -13.73 -4.75 10.81
N PRO A 121 -15.04 -5.12 11.00
CA PRO A 121 -16.06 -4.81 10.00
C PRO A 121 -16.08 -3.32 9.67
N GLY A 122 -16.31 -2.99 8.41
CA GLY A 122 -16.25 -1.61 7.92
C GLY A 122 -14.92 -1.23 7.30
N GLU A 123 -13.90 -2.12 7.43
CA GLU A 123 -12.61 -1.95 6.76
C GLU A 123 -12.53 -2.82 5.51
N LEU A 124 -11.66 -2.42 4.58
CA LEU A 124 -11.37 -3.16 3.36
C LEU A 124 -9.90 -3.54 3.34
N VAL A 125 -9.59 -4.77 2.92
CA VAL A 125 -8.27 -5.10 2.42
C VAL A 125 -8.21 -4.66 0.97
N VAL A 126 -7.26 -3.79 0.66
CA VAL A 126 -7.04 -3.28 -0.69
C VAL A 126 -5.76 -3.91 -1.23
N ARG A 127 -5.84 -4.53 -2.39
CA ARG A 127 -4.69 -5.16 -3.04
C ARG A 127 -4.47 -4.50 -4.39
N LEU A 128 -3.33 -3.82 -4.54
CA LEU A 128 -2.95 -3.18 -5.80
C LEU A 128 -2.17 -4.17 -6.66
N HIS A 129 -2.74 -4.50 -7.80
CA HIS A 129 -2.13 -5.41 -8.79
C HIS A 129 -1.36 -4.56 -9.80
N PRO A 130 -0.01 -4.69 -9.86
CA PRO A 130 0.79 -3.84 -10.72
C PRO A 130 0.52 -4.07 -12.21
N SER A 131 0.40 -2.99 -12.96
CA SER A 131 0.43 -3.01 -14.42
C SER A 131 1.73 -2.40 -14.94
N LYS A 132 2.35 -1.50 -14.17
CA LYS A 132 3.63 -0.87 -14.52
C LYS A 132 4.37 -0.47 -13.25
N VAL A 133 5.66 -0.79 -13.19
CA VAL A 133 6.52 -0.38 -12.08
C VAL A 133 7.66 0.46 -12.64
N ILE A 134 7.87 1.63 -12.06
CA ILE A 134 8.99 2.52 -12.37
C ILE A 134 9.84 2.62 -11.12
N ALA A 135 11.15 2.40 -11.25
CA ALA A 135 12.08 2.46 -10.13
C ALA A 135 13.31 3.27 -10.50
N ALA A 136 13.73 4.14 -9.58
CA ALA A 136 15.00 4.85 -9.64
C ALA A 136 15.63 4.72 -8.26
N LEU A 137 16.51 3.72 -8.10
CA LEU A 137 17.06 3.36 -6.79
C LEU A 137 18.27 4.20 -6.39
N ASP A 138 18.81 5.00 -7.31
CA ASP A 138 19.85 5.99 -7.05
C ASP A 138 19.64 7.18 -7.99
N MET A 139 18.97 8.22 -7.50
CA MET A 139 18.64 9.38 -8.31
C MET A 139 19.82 10.35 -8.49
N THR A 140 20.94 10.08 -7.83
CA THR A 140 22.15 10.87 -7.94
C THR A 140 23.21 10.23 -8.86
N ALA A 141 22.92 9.04 -9.36
CA ALA A 141 23.82 8.31 -10.24
C ALA A 141 23.85 8.90 -11.66
#